data_926398cfec88fbe70987b6dbf78926b6
#
_entry.id   926398cfec88fbe70987b6dbf78926b6
#
_cell.length_a   1.000
_cell.length_b   1.000
_cell.length_c   1.000
_cell.angle_alpha   90.00
_cell.angle_beta   90.00
_cell.angle_gamma   90.00
#
_symmetry.space_group_name_H-M   'P 1'
#
loop_
_entity.id
_entity.type
_entity.pdbx_description
1 polymer ?
#
loop_
_entity_poly.entity_id
_entity_poly.type
_entity_poly.pdbx_seq_one_letter_code
_entity_poly.pdbx_strand_id
1 'polypeptide(L)'
;MKNIAFAVALTISAAAAALPQTSVAQGRSLPTFEVDKNWPKVPAGMKIGDVSSVAIDAQGNAWLLSRPRTLKGDDKAHAAPPITIFDPNGNYIRGWGGDGQGYQWPEREHGITIDYKGNVWLGGNSCPTNGLPGLRPVADDQLLKFTPDGKFLLQIGKSNQSKGNADTANLHRPADVQIDQQTDELFVADGYGNHRVAVFDANTGKFKRMWGAFGNKPLDADSCAVISYKEFKEPGPQQFSIVHAIRVSKDGMVYVADRENRRVQEFDRNGKFIKQLMKGDAIFARDLAFSPDQQFLYVGYNKGIAIVDPKTMEYLGQIQPPGILGAGHHIQTDQKGNIYIAQTGAGMQRLLFKGMK
;
A
#
# COMPACT_ATOMS: atom_id res chain seq x y z
N MET A 1 -8.36 -89.96 -24.90
CA MET A 1 -7.52 -88.89 -24.38
C MET A 1 -8.38 -87.66 -24.28
N LYS A 2 -8.74 -87.25 -23.05
CA LYS A 2 -9.68 -86.08 -22.77
C LYS A 2 -8.88 -84.89 -22.48
N ASN A 3 -9.02 -83.79 -23.26
CA ASN A 3 -8.41 -82.50 -23.01
C ASN A 3 -9.29 -81.76 -22.02
N ILE A 4 -8.66 -81.36 -20.87
CA ILE A 4 -9.27 -80.49 -19.89
C ILE A 4 -8.71 -79.06 -20.12
N ALA A 5 -9.59 -78.15 -20.50
CA ALA A 5 -9.25 -76.71 -20.59
C ALA A 5 -9.52 -76.07 -19.28
N PHE A 6 -8.47 -75.43 -18.71
CA PHE A 6 -8.59 -74.54 -17.53
C PHE A 6 -8.92 -73.11 -18.00
N ALA A 7 -10.07 -72.62 -17.58
CA ALA A 7 -10.40 -71.21 -17.74
C ALA A 7 -9.90 -70.42 -16.53
N VAL A 8 -8.98 -69.49 -16.77
CA VAL A 8 -8.52 -68.50 -15.75
C VAL A 8 -9.44 -67.30 -15.82
N ALA A 9 -10.23 -67.09 -14.76
CA ALA A 9 -11.01 -65.85 -14.59
C ALA A 9 -10.15 -64.74 -14.04
N LEU A 10 -9.93 -63.70 -14.82
CA LEU A 10 -9.24 -62.49 -14.41
C LEU A 10 -10.27 -61.55 -13.74
N THR A 11 -10.23 -61.41 -12.44
CA THR A 11 -10.99 -60.39 -11.69
C THR A 11 -10.26 -59.06 -11.75
N ILE A 12 -10.80 -58.10 -12.53
CA ILE A 12 -10.33 -56.71 -12.56
C ILE A 12 -10.99 -55.98 -11.37
N SER A 13 -10.22 -55.72 -10.32
CA SER A 13 -10.64 -54.83 -9.23
C SER A 13 -10.50 -53.37 -9.71
N ALA A 14 -11.61 -52.73 -10.01
CA ALA A 14 -11.63 -51.27 -10.23
C ALA A 14 -11.44 -50.54 -8.91
N ALA A 15 -10.25 -50.02 -8.67
CA ALA A 15 -9.99 -49.06 -7.60
C ALA A 15 -10.63 -47.73 -8.01
N ALA A 16 -11.75 -47.37 -7.40
CA ALA A 16 -12.33 -46.05 -7.52
C ALA A 16 -11.40 -45.04 -6.83
N ALA A 17 -10.66 -44.27 -7.61
CA ALA A 17 -9.92 -43.12 -7.11
C ALA A 17 -10.95 -42.09 -6.61
N ALA A 18 -11.07 -41.93 -5.28
CA ALA A 18 -11.82 -40.83 -4.67
C ALA A 18 -11.13 -39.52 -5.05
N LEU A 19 -11.80 -38.74 -5.89
CA LEU A 19 -11.40 -37.35 -6.12
C LEU A 19 -11.37 -36.62 -4.77
N PRO A 20 -10.34 -35.80 -4.49
CA PRO A 20 -10.35 -35.02 -3.27
C PRO A 20 -11.58 -34.10 -3.30
N GLN A 21 -12.47 -34.29 -2.33
CA GLN A 21 -13.54 -33.35 -2.06
C GLN A 21 -12.86 -32.02 -1.72
N THR A 22 -13.01 -31.03 -2.60
CA THR A 22 -12.73 -29.64 -2.24
C THR A 22 -13.60 -29.33 -1.03
N SER A 23 -12.97 -29.22 0.15
CA SER A 23 -13.63 -28.72 1.34
C SER A 23 -14.18 -27.35 0.99
N VAL A 24 -15.49 -27.23 0.88
CA VAL A 24 -16.17 -25.93 0.92
C VAL A 24 -15.73 -25.31 2.23
N ALA A 25 -14.96 -24.24 2.19
CA ALA A 25 -14.52 -23.51 3.35
C ALA A 25 -15.78 -23.14 4.14
N GLN A 26 -15.94 -23.76 5.30
CA GLN A 26 -17.04 -23.47 6.22
C GLN A 26 -16.93 -21.98 6.50
N GLY A 27 -17.96 -21.17 6.16
CA GLY A 27 -17.91 -19.73 6.00
C GLY A 27 -17.23 -19.01 7.18
N ARG A 28 -15.99 -18.55 6.95
CA ARG A 28 -15.28 -17.71 7.91
C ARG A 28 -16.04 -16.40 8.06
N SER A 29 -16.43 -16.02 9.28
CA SER A 29 -17.02 -14.71 9.53
C SER A 29 -16.11 -13.61 9.02
N LEU A 30 -16.69 -12.63 8.34
CA LEU A 30 -15.96 -11.51 7.75
C LEU A 30 -16.30 -10.20 8.47
N PRO A 31 -15.37 -9.24 8.54
CA PRO A 31 -15.62 -7.94 9.15
C PRO A 31 -16.61 -7.12 8.31
N THR A 32 -17.52 -6.46 8.99
CA THR A 32 -18.53 -5.58 8.38
C THR A 32 -18.32 -4.13 8.78
N PHE A 33 -18.69 -3.21 7.89
CA PHE A 33 -18.40 -1.79 8.04
C PHE A 33 -19.58 -0.93 7.61
N GLU A 34 -19.62 0.28 8.18
CA GLU A 34 -20.49 1.36 7.71
C GLU A 34 -19.69 2.67 7.58
N VAL A 35 -20.15 3.55 6.70
CA VAL A 35 -19.52 4.87 6.50
C VAL A 35 -19.82 5.77 7.71
N ASP A 36 -18.77 6.36 8.28
CA ASP A 36 -18.89 7.42 9.26
C ASP A 36 -19.15 8.77 8.58
N LYS A 37 -20.38 9.26 8.73
CA LYS A 37 -20.82 10.52 8.14
C LYS A 37 -20.30 11.78 8.87
N ASN A 38 -19.73 11.59 10.07
CA ASN A 38 -19.31 12.68 10.96
C ASN A 38 -17.79 12.88 11.01
N TRP A 39 -17.04 12.12 10.21
CA TRP A 39 -15.59 12.18 10.17
C TRP A 39 -15.08 12.55 8.76
N PRO A 40 -14.06 13.44 8.65
CA PRO A 40 -13.52 14.31 9.68
C PRO A 40 -14.32 15.61 9.81
N LYS A 41 -14.14 16.31 10.92
CA LYS A 41 -14.72 17.65 11.16
C LYS A 41 -13.71 18.71 10.77
N VAL A 42 -13.70 19.07 9.51
CA VAL A 42 -12.82 20.10 8.98
C VAL A 42 -13.27 21.48 9.52
N PRO A 43 -12.37 22.28 10.10
CA PRO A 43 -12.72 23.64 10.57
C PRO A 43 -13.33 24.51 9.48
N ALA A 44 -14.32 25.33 9.85
CA ALA A 44 -14.95 26.25 8.91
C ALA A 44 -13.87 27.17 8.26
N GLY A 45 -13.94 27.32 6.94
CA GLY A 45 -12.99 28.11 6.17
C GLY A 45 -11.69 27.39 5.80
N MET A 46 -11.33 26.28 6.43
CA MET A 46 -10.15 25.52 6.05
C MET A 46 -10.42 24.69 4.78
N LYS A 47 -9.49 24.71 3.85
CA LYS A 47 -9.53 23.96 2.57
C LYS A 47 -8.39 22.95 2.54
N ILE A 48 -8.74 21.68 2.54
CA ILE A 48 -7.77 20.58 2.37
C ILE A 48 -7.60 20.33 0.87
N GLY A 49 -6.36 20.30 0.39
CA GLY A 49 -6.05 19.98 -0.99
C GLY A 49 -6.37 18.50 -1.31
N ASP A 50 -6.01 18.05 -2.51
CA ASP A 50 -6.20 16.66 -2.93
C ASP A 50 -5.51 15.71 -1.93
N VAL A 51 -6.30 14.86 -1.26
CA VAL A 51 -5.81 13.95 -0.20
C VAL A 51 -5.14 12.75 -0.85
N SER A 52 -3.85 12.58 -0.58
CA SER A 52 -3.07 11.48 -1.14
C SER A 52 -2.95 10.28 -0.22
N SER A 53 -2.78 10.49 1.09
CA SER A 53 -2.52 9.39 2.02
C SER A 53 -3.05 9.66 3.42
N VAL A 54 -3.15 8.61 4.22
CA VAL A 54 -3.55 8.64 5.62
C VAL A 54 -2.67 7.68 6.43
N ALA A 55 -2.24 8.11 7.62
CA ALA A 55 -1.60 7.27 8.63
C ALA A 55 -2.34 7.40 9.97
N ILE A 56 -2.23 6.39 10.82
CA ILE A 56 -2.81 6.38 12.16
C ILE A 56 -1.68 6.26 13.18
N ASP A 57 -1.65 7.16 14.16
CA ASP A 57 -0.67 7.09 15.24
C ASP A 57 -1.13 6.16 16.39
N ALA A 58 -0.24 5.96 17.38
CA ALA A 58 -0.52 5.09 18.53
C ALA A 58 -1.70 5.59 19.40
N GLN A 59 -2.06 6.86 19.32
CA GLN A 59 -3.19 7.46 20.02
C GLN A 59 -4.50 7.34 19.23
N GLY A 60 -4.43 6.83 18.00
CA GLY A 60 -5.56 6.70 17.09
C GLY A 60 -5.88 8.00 16.33
N ASN A 61 -4.98 8.99 16.35
CA ASN A 61 -5.15 10.18 15.53
C ASN A 61 -4.87 9.86 14.07
N ALA A 62 -5.69 10.43 13.19
CA ALA A 62 -5.52 10.30 11.75
C ALA A 62 -4.68 11.47 11.20
N TRP A 63 -3.59 11.13 10.54
CA TRP A 63 -2.66 12.03 9.88
C TRP A 63 -2.92 11.98 8.38
N LEU A 64 -3.47 13.04 7.83
CA LEU A 64 -3.76 13.16 6.42
C LEU A 64 -2.63 13.88 5.71
N LEU A 65 -2.15 13.32 4.61
CA LEU A 65 -1.26 14.00 3.69
C LEU A 65 -2.07 14.48 2.48
N SER A 66 -2.01 15.77 2.21
CA SER A 66 -2.73 16.40 1.11
C SER A 66 -1.83 17.27 0.26
N ARG A 67 -2.33 17.69 -0.88
CA ARG A 67 -1.65 18.51 -1.90
C ARG A 67 -2.24 19.91 -1.95
N PRO A 68 -1.85 20.86 -1.09
CA PRO A 68 -2.40 22.22 -1.07
C PRO A 68 -2.27 22.93 -2.41
N ARG A 69 -1.24 22.60 -3.21
CA ARG A 69 -1.01 23.17 -4.54
C ARG A 69 -2.12 22.84 -5.56
N THR A 70 -2.98 21.85 -5.27
CA THR A 70 -4.12 21.50 -6.13
C THR A 70 -5.32 22.42 -5.97
N LEU A 71 -5.38 23.21 -4.90
CA LEU A 71 -6.43 24.19 -4.66
C LEU A 71 -6.40 25.31 -5.72
N LYS A 72 -7.57 25.86 -6.06
CA LYS A 72 -7.74 26.86 -7.11
C LYS A 72 -8.49 28.08 -6.58
N GLY A 73 -8.33 29.21 -7.26
CA GLY A 73 -9.04 30.44 -6.92
C GLY A 73 -8.86 30.84 -5.45
N ASP A 74 -9.93 31.28 -4.84
CA ASP A 74 -9.98 31.78 -3.46
C ASP A 74 -9.66 30.71 -2.41
N ASP A 75 -9.87 29.40 -2.74
CA ASP A 75 -9.55 28.29 -1.84
C ASP A 75 -8.06 28.23 -1.48
N LYS A 76 -7.17 28.75 -2.31
CA LYS A 76 -5.72 28.83 -2.05
C LYS A 76 -5.40 29.67 -0.80
N ALA A 77 -6.16 30.72 -0.56
CA ALA A 77 -5.96 31.59 0.61
C ALA A 77 -6.35 30.89 1.93
N HIS A 78 -7.12 29.82 1.84
CA HIS A 78 -7.61 29.05 2.96
C HIS A 78 -6.97 27.66 3.06
N ALA A 79 -5.89 27.42 2.32
CA ALA A 79 -5.24 26.11 2.23
C ALA A 79 -4.76 25.63 3.59
N ALA A 80 -5.17 24.41 3.95
CA ALA A 80 -4.57 23.69 5.07
C ALA A 80 -3.11 23.34 4.76
N PRO A 81 -2.22 23.20 5.78
CA PRO A 81 -0.91 22.62 5.57
C PRO A 81 -0.98 21.23 4.94
N PRO A 82 0.09 20.77 4.27
CA PRO A 82 0.12 19.44 3.64
C PRO A 82 -0.23 18.29 4.58
N ILE A 83 0.18 18.38 5.85
CA ILE A 83 -0.20 17.42 6.90
C ILE A 83 -1.26 18.06 7.78
N THR A 84 -2.39 17.35 7.95
CA THR A 84 -3.46 17.72 8.89
C THR A 84 -3.78 16.56 9.80
N ILE A 85 -3.97 16.81 11.09
CA ILE A 85 -4.13 15.78 12.13
C ILE A 85 -5.50 15.95 12.78
N PHE A 86 -6.23 14.84 12.85
CA PHE A 86 -7.55 14.75 13.47
C PHE A 86 -7.55 13.72 14.59
N ASP A 87 -8.22 14.03 15.69
CA ASP A 87 -8.40 13.09 16.79
C ASP A 87 -9.34 11.91 16.40
N PRO A 88 -9.46 10.85 17.23
CA PRO A 88 -10.38 9.75 16.96
C PRO A 88 -11.86 10.17 16.86
N ASN A 89 -12.24 11.33 17.40
CA ASN A 89 -13.58 11.89 17.28
C ASN A 89 -13.77 12.75 16.01
N GLY A 90 -12.70 12.88 15.21
CA GLY A 90 -12.69 13.65 13.97
C GLY A 90 -12.43 15.16 14.16
N ASN A 91 -12.11 15.62 15.35
CA ASN A 91 -11.80 17.03 15.57
C ASN A 91 -10.39 17.35 15.08
N TYR A 92 -10.23 18.48 14.41
CA TYR A 92 -8.93 18.95 13.98
C TYR A 92 -8.05 19.31 15.20
N ILE A 93 -6.83 18.80 15.20
CA ILE A 93 -5.83 19.08 16.25
C ILE A 93 -4.89 20.18 15.78
N ARG A 94 -4.19 19.95 14.68
CA ARG A 94 -3.19 20.85 14.09
C ARG A 94 -2.76 20.38 12.70
N GLY A 95 -1.97 21.21 12.03
CA GLY A 95 -1.32 20.83 10.78
C GLY A 95 0.03 21.51 10.62
N TRP A 96 0.89 20.93 9.79
CA TRP A 96 2.21 21.42 9.46
C TRP A 96 2.71 20.85 8.12
N GLY A 97 3.91 21.23 7.70
CA GLY A 97 4.58 20.73 6.49
C GLY A 97 4.71 21.80 5.41
N GLY A 98 5.33 21.42 4.32
CA GLY A 98 5.71 22.30 3.22
C GLY A 98 7.21 22.55 3.18
N ASP A 99 7.62 23.46 2.30
CA ASP A 99 9.03 23.83 2.11
C ASP A 99 9.66 24.34 3.41
N GLY A 100 10.92 23.96 3.64
CA GLY A 100 11.67 24.33 4.85
C GLY A 100 13.18 24.27 4.62
N GLN A 101 13.94 24.42 5.69
CA GLN A 101 15.39 24.42 5.64
C GLN A 101 15.96 23.01 5.89
N GLY A 102 16.99 22.65 5.13
CA GLY A 102 17.74 21.40 5.33
C GLY A 102 17.12 20.17 4.67
N TYR A 103 15.99 20.29 4.00
CA TYR A 103 15.34 19.21 3.28
C TYR A 103 14.63 19.69 2.00
N GLN A 104 14.24 18.75 1.15
CA GLN A 104 13.49 19.02 -0.07
C GLN A 104 12.08 18.42 0.07
N TRP A 105 11.08 19.28 0.33
CA TRP A 105 9.68 18.83 0.40
C TRP A 105 9.23 18.26 -0.94
N PRO A 106 8.47 17.14 -0.96
CA PRO A 106 7.98 16.57 -2.19
C PRO A 106 7.11 17.56 -2.98
N GLU A 107 7.29 17.59 -4.28
CA GLU A 107 6.48 18.44 -5.16
C GLU A 107 5.06 17.88 -5.29
N ARG A 108 4.93 16.55 -5.30
CA ARG A 108 3.64 15.86 -5.32
C ARG A 108 3.58 14.85 -4.20
N GLU A 109 3.09 15.27 -3.07
CA GLU A 109 2.94 14.45 -1.86
C GLU A 109 2.21 13.15 -2.19
N HIS A 110 2.71 12.00 -1.69
CA HIS A 110 2.14 10.70 -2.01
C HIS A 110 1.83 9.83 -0.78
N GLY A 111 2.81 9.24 -0.13
CA GLY A 111 2.66 8.38 1.03
C GLY A 111 3.08 9.05 2.34
N ILE A 112 2.34 8.79 3.42
CA ILE A 112 2.70 9.14 4.80
C ILE A 112 2.60 7.92 5.69
N THR A 113 3.58 7.73 6.58
CA THR A 113 3.59 6.67 7.58
C THR A 113 4.08 7.21 8.91
N ILE A 114 3.45 6.79 10.00
CA ILE A 114 3.92 7.05 11.37
C ILE A 114 4.60 5.77 11.87
N ASP A 115 5.89 5.86 12.22
CA ASP A 115 6.60 4.72 12.75
C ASP A 115 6.25 4.46 14.23
N TYR A 116 6.64 3.30 14.75
CA TYR A 116 6.35 2.91 16.14
C TYR A 116 7.03 3.81 17.19
N LYS A 117 7.99 4.66 16.79
CA LYS A 117 8.63 5.69 17.62
C LYS A 117 7.88 7.04 17.54
N GLY A 118 6.81 7.11 16.73
CA GLY A 118 6.02 8.30 16.47
C GLY A 118 6.62 9.23 15.39
N ASN A 119 7.73 8.87 14.73
CA ASN A 119 8.26 9.71 13.67
C ASN A 119 7.41 9.60 12.41
N VAL A 120 7.37 10.70 11.67
CA VAL A 120 6.61 10.87 10.45
C VAL A 120 7.51 10.66 9.24
N TRP A 121 7.16 9.72 8.40
CA TRP A 121 7.84 9.48 7.13
C TRP A 121 6.92 9.84 5.97
N LEU A 122 7.46 10.52 4.97
CA LEU A 122 6.70 10.87 3.78
C LEU A 122 7.57 10.92 2.53
N GLY A 123 6.93 10.70 1.39
CA GLY A 123 7.53 10.79 0.07
C GLY A 123 6.58 11.39 -0.95
N GLY A 124 7.06 11.47 -2.17
CA GLY A 124 6.29 12.01 -3.28
C GLY A 124 6.50 11.25 -4.58
N ASN A 125 5.68 11.57 -5.59
CA ASN A 125 5.72 10.91 -6.88
C ASN A 125 5.72 11.88 -8.06
N SER A 126 6.15 13.11 -7.86
CA SER A 126 6.29 14.06 -8.97
C SER A 126 7.28 13.57 -10.01
N CYS A 127 7.03 13.95 -11.23
CA CYS A 127 7.89 13.66 -12.38
C CYS A 127 8.05 14.92 -13.23
N PRO A 128 9.24 15.23 -13.74
CA PRO A 128 9.50 16.44 -14.51
C PRO A 128 8.59 16.62 -15.74
N THR A 129 8.09 15.51 -16.29
CA THR A 129 7.30 15.50 -17.52
C THR A 129 5.80 15.33 -17.31
N ASN A 130 5.30 15.23 -16.05
CA ASN A 130 3.88 15.00 -15.84
C ASN A 130 2.96 16.20 -16.08
N GLY A 131 3.51 17.37 -16.31
CA GLY A 131 2.74 18.53 -16.77
C GLY A 131 1.53 18.92 -15.93
N LEU A 132 1.48 18.53 -14.64
CA LEU A 132 0.37 18.87 -13.76
C LEU A 132 0.41 20.38 -13.43
N PRO A 133 -0.71 21.10 -13.60
CA PRO A 133 -0.77 22.51 -13.30
C PRO A 133 -0.34 22.83 -11.85
N GLY A 134 0.55 23.80 -11.69
CA GLY A 134 1.00 24.28 -10.41
C GLY A 134 2.14 23.48 -9.76
N LEU A 135 2.61 22.40 -10.40
CA LEU A 135 3.79 21.65 -9.96
C LEU A 135 5.04 22.09 -10.72
N ARG A 136 6.17 22.15 -10.01
CA ARG A 136 7.49 22.34 -10.62
C ARG A 136 7.90 21.07 -11.36
N PRO A 137 8.70 21.15 -12.43
CA PRO A 137 9.16 19.99 -13.20
C PRO A 137 10.33 19.29 -12.47
N VAL A 138 10.05 18.68 -11.33
CA VAL A 138 11.05 17.94 -10.51
C VAL A 138 10.58 16.52 -10.27
N ALA A 139 11.54 15.59 -10.16
CA ALA A 139 11.28 14.25 -9.68
C ALA A 139 11.42 14.20 -8.15
N ASP A 140 10.46 13.58 -7.48
CA ASP A 140 10.50 13.33 -6.04
C ASP A 140 11.31 12.05 -5.77
N ASP A 141 12.64 12.16 -5.74
CA ASP A 141 13.56 11.02 -5.61
C ASP A 141 14.04 10.83 -4.16
N GLN A 142 13.25 11.32 -3.18
CA GLN A 142 13.60 11.33 -1.77
C GLN A 142 12.46 10.88 -0.85
N LEU A 143 12.87 10.49 0.36
CA LEU A 143 12.01 10.34 1.53
C LEU A 143 12.46 11.30 2.63
N LEU A 144 11.51 11.80 3.40
CA LEU A 144 11.74 12.68 4.54
C LEU A 144 11.27 12.03 5.83
N LYS A 145 12.00 12.25 6.92
CA LYS A 145 11.66 11.86 8.28
C LYS A 145 11.59 13.09 9.17
N PHE A 146 10.52 13.18 9.96
CA PHE A 146 10.29 14.24 10.92
C PHE A 146 9.90 13.67 12.28
N THR A 147 10.05 14.49 13.34
CA THR A 147 9.36 14.26 14.60
C THR A 147 7.85 14.54 14.43
N PRO A 148 6.98 14.12 15.38
CA PRO A 148 5.55 14.42 15.29
C PRO A 148 5.23 15.91 15.18
N ASP A 149 6.02 16.77 15.80
CA ASP A 149 5.86 18.23 15.80
C ASP A 149 6.47 18.93 14.57
N GLY A 150 7.00 18.15 13.61
CA GLY A 150 7.48 18.65 12.32
C GLY A 150 8.96 19.05 12.29
N LYS A 151 9.76 18.69 13.31
CA LYS A 151 11.22 18.91 13.26
C LYS A 151 11.85 17.90 12.31
N PHE A 152 12.60 18.39 11.32
CA PHE A 152 13.34 17.57 10.37
C PHE A 152 14.39 16.69 11.06
N LEU A 153 14.46 15.41 10.68
CA LEU A 153 15.40 14.43 11.23
C LEU A 153 16.33 13.85 10.16
N LEU A 154 15.78 13.45 9.02
CA LEU A 154 16.54 12.70 7.99
C LEU A 154 15.92 12.87 6.60
N GLN A 155 16.76 12.94 5.58
CA GLN A 155 16.38 12.79 4.18
C GLN A 155 17.19 11.65 3.55
N ILE A 156 16.51 10.73 2.84
CA ILE A 156 17.11 9.69 2.00
C ILE A 156 16.86 10.09 0.56
N GLY A 157 17.93 10.18 -0.23
CA GLY A 157 17.84 10.64 -1.62
C GLY A 157 17.71 12.16 -1.77
N LYS A 158 17.66 12.63 -3.01
CA LYS A 158 17.51 14.04 -3.39
C LYS A 158 16.72 14.16 -4.68
N SER A 159 15.90 15.21 -4.80
CA SER A 159 15.13 15.50 -6.02
C SER A 159 16.02 15.49 -7.26
N ASN A 160 15.55 14.90 -8.34
CA ASN A 160 16.22 14.82 -9.64
C ASN A 160 17.61 14.13 -9.62
N GLN A 161 17.88 13.23 -8.65
CA GLN A 161 19.19 12.59 -8.50
C GLN A 161 19.15 11.07 -8.67
N SER A 162 18.00 10.49 -8.99
CA SER A 162 17.90 9.04 -9.24
C SER A 162 18.77 8.62 -10.41
N LYS A 163 19.43 7.47 -10.26
CA LYS A 163 20.21 6.77 -11.29
C LYS A 163 19.57 5.41 -11.66
N GLY A 164 18.28 5.25 -11.42
CA GLY A 164 17.51 4.03 -11.70
C GLY A 164 17.56 2.99 -10.60
N ASN A 165 17.14 1.77 -10.92
CA ASN A 165 16.93 0.70 -9.94
C ASN A 165 18.18 0.24 -9.19
N ALA A 166 19.38 0.44 -9.74
CA ALA A 166 20.61 0.09 -9.07
C ALA A 166 21.13 1.17 -8.09
N ASP A 167 20.51 2.36 -8.05
CA ASP A 167 20.92 3.45 -7.16
C ASP A 167 20.66 3.09 -5.69
N THR A 168 21.70 3.13 -4.87
CA THR A 168 21.62 2.84 -3.43
C THR A 168 21.56 4.11 -2.57
N ALA A 169 21.74 5.28 -3.19
CA ALA A 169 21.72 6.59 -2.50
C ALA A 169 20.39 7.33 -2.69
N ASN A 170 19.75 7.16 -3.84
CA ASN A 170 18.51 7.83 -4.19
C ASN A 170 17.41 6.82 -4.50
N LEU A 171 16.17 7.26 -4.35
CA LEU A 171 14.95 6.59 -4.77
C LEU A 171 14.53 7.12 -6.15
N HIS A 172 13.42 6.64 -6.67
CA HIS A 172 12.82 7.24 -7.85
C HIS A 172 11.30 7.26 -7.72
N ARG A 173 10.80 8.34 -7.13
CA ARG A 173 9.36 8.59 -6.90
C ARG A 173 8.74 7.49 -6.02
N PRO A 174 9.19 7.35 -4.75
CA PRO A 174 8.69 6.34 -3.82
C PRO A 174 7.21 6.57 -3.51
N ALA A 175 6.44 5.48 -3.47
CA ALA A 175 5.00 5.52 -3.24
C ALA A 175 4.63 5.43 -1.77
N ASP A 176 5.25 4.51 -1.02
CA ASP A 176 4.87 4.19 0.35
C ASP A 176 6.05 3.59 1.13
N VAL A 177 5.95 3.58 2.44
CA VAL A 177 6.97 3.01 3.32
C VAL A 177 6.35 2.29 4.52
N GLN A 178 7.07 1.30 5.05
CA GLN A 178 6.78 0.66 6.32
C GLN A 178 8.07 0.45 7.11
N ILE A 179 8.04 0.75 8.40
CA ILE A 179 9.15 0.47 9.31
C ILE A 179 8.84 -0.81 10.10
N ASP A 180 9.74 -1.78 10.01
CA ASP A 180 9.66 -2.98 10.85
C ASP A 180 10.21 -2.65 12.24
N GLN A 181 9.31 -2.69 13.24
CA GLN A 181 9.67 -2.38 14.62
C GLN A 181 10.64 -3.40 15.27
N GLN A 182 10.77 -4.61 14.70
CA GLN A 182 11.67 -5.63 15.25
C GLN A 182 13.11 -5.45 14.82
N THR A 183 13.33 -4.81 13.64
CA THR A 183 14.66 -4.71 13.01
C THR A 183 15.11 -3.28 12.77
N ASP A 184 14.26 -2.27 13.00
CA ASP A 184 14.48 -0.86 12.60
C ASP A 184 14.78 -0.72 11.10
N GLU A 185 14.26 -1.62 10.28
CA GLU A 185 14.40 -1.54 8.83
C GLU A 185 13.24 -0.78 8.21
N LEU A 186 13.59 0.14 7.32
CA LEU A 186 12.67 0.90 6.48
C LEU A 186 12.52 0.20 5.14
N PHE A 187 11.36 -0.36 4.89
CA PHE A 187 10.96 -0.94 3.61
C PHE A 187 10.26 0.11 2.77
N VAL A 188 10.74 0.32 1.55
CA VAL A 188 10.27 1.36 0.64
C VAL A 188 9.66 0.73 -0.60
N ALA A 189 8.41 1.08 -0.89
CA ALA A 189 7.75 0.85 -2.16
C ALA A 189 8.27 1.87 -3.19
N ASP A 190 9.43 1.62 -3.78
CA ASP A 190 10.09 2.52 -4.73
C ASP A 190 9.65 2.18 -6.15
N GLY A 191 8.42 2.62 -6.51
CA GLY A 191 7.68 2.02 -7.60
C GLY A 191 7.17 2.92 -8.72
N TYR A 192 7.09 4.25 -8.57
CA TYR A 192 6.61 5.10 -9.65
C TYR A 192 7.65 5.38 -10.73
N GLY A 193 8.92 5.36 -10.37
CA GLY A 193 10.04 5.51 -11.29
C GLY A 193 10.94 4.27 -11.32
N ASN A 194 11.15 3.66 -10.17
CA ASN A 194 11.81 2.37 -10.05
C ASN A 194 10.80 1.21 -10.02
N HIS A 195 11.30 -0.02 -10.03
CA HIS A 195 10.52 -1.26 -10.01
C HIS A 195 10.99 -2.18 -8.88
N ARG A 196 11.13 -1.62 -7.66
CA ARG A 196 11.78 -2.33 -6.56
C ARG A 196 11.15 -2.08 -5.20
N VAL A 197 11.36 -3.01 -4.30
CA VAL A 197 11.41 -2.76 -2.87
C VAL A 197 12.85 -2.40 -2.53
N ALA A 198 13.07 -1.30 -1.83
CA ALA A 198 14.38 -0.91 -1.31
C ALA A 198 14.32 -0.88 0.22
N VAL A 199 15.38 -1.37 0.88
CA VAL A 199 15.45 -1.46 2.33
C VAL A 199 16.61 -0.63 2.85
N PHE A 200 16.31 0.21 3.83
CA PHE A 200 17.28 1.09 4.50
C PHE A 200 17.24 0.87 6.01
N ASP A 201 18.25 1.31 6.70
CA ASP A 201 18.22 1.47 8.14
C ASP A 201 17.40 2.73 8.49
N ALA A 202 16.34 2.58 9.28
CA ALA A 202 15.40 3.68 9.59
C ALA A 202 15.98 4.77 10.50
N ASN A 203 17.11 4.51 11.16
CA ASN A 203 17.77 5.50 12.04
C ASN A 203 18.80 6.33 11.27
N THR A 204 19.53 5.70 10.33
CA THR A 204 20.67 6.31 9.65
C THR A 204 20.42 6.63 8.18
N GLY A 205 19.40 6.05 7.56
CA GLY A 205 19.15 6.14 6.12
C GLY A 205 20.11 5.31 5.27
N LYS A 206 20.95 4.45 5.87
CA LYS A 206 21.90 3.63 5.14
C LYS A 206 21.20 2.51 4.38
N PHE A 207 21.48 2.39 3.08
CA PHE A 207 20.99 1.30 2.24
C PHE A 207 21.44 -0.09 2.74
N LYS A 208 20.54 -1.07 2.69
CA LYS A 208 20.81 -2.45 3.12
C LYS A 208 20.67 -3.45 1.97
N ARG A 209 19.53 -3.46 1.26
CA ARG A 209 19.25 -4.39 0.16
C ARG A 209 18.05 -3.92 -0.66
N MET A 210 17.79 -4.59 -1.78
CA MET A 210 16.63 -4.38 -2.64
C MET A 210 16.28 -5.64 -3.42
N TRP A 211 15.05 -5.71 -3.93
CA TRP A 211 14.59 -6.76 -4.84
C TRP A 211 13.43 -6.28 -5.72
N GLY A 212 13.22 -6.97 -6.82
CA GLY A 212 12.10 -6.82 -7.73
C GLY A 212 11.03 -7.90 -7.54
N ALA A 213 10.10 -7.98 -8.48
CA ALA A 213 9.08 -9.03 -8.49
C ALA A 213 9.70 -10.42 -8.44
N PHE A 214 9.08 -11.33 -7.70
CA PHE A 214 9.54 -12.70 -7.46
C PHE A 214 10.94 -12.82 -6.82
N GLY A 215 11.44 -11.74 -6.22
CA GLY A 215 12.81 -11.68 -5.69
C GLY A 215 13.89 -11.47 -6.76
N ASN A 216 13.50 -11.21 -8.00
CA ASN A 216 14.42 -10.98 -9.12
C ASN A 216 15.18 -9.65 -8.94
N LYS A 217 16.31 -9.52 -9.66
CA LYS A 217 16.98 -8.24 -9.81
C LYS A 217 16.06 -7.27 -10.57
N PRO A 218 15.80 -6.05 -10.06
CA PRO A 218 15.05 -5.05 -10.80
C PRO A 218 15.76 -4.66 -12.09
N LEU A 219 15.00 -4.54 -13.18
CA LEU A 219 15.54 -4.03 -14.44
C LEU A 219 15.28 -2.52 -14.50
N ASP A 220 16.23 -1.79 -15.05
CA ASP A 220 16.07 -0.36 -15.27
C ASP A 220 15.03 -0.11 -16.35
N ALA A 221 14.07 0.74 -16.03
CA ALA A 221 13.15 1.33 -16.99
C ALA A 221 13.03 2.80 -16.58
N ASP A 222 13.74 3.65 -17.25
CA ASP A 222 13.62 5.09 -17.00
C ASP A 222 12.43 5.63 -17.77
N SER A 223 11.32 5.81 -17.08
CA SER A 223 10.29 6.67 -17.64
C SER A 223 9.31 7.16 -16.56
N CYS A 224 8.84 8.39 -16.75
CA CYS A 224 7.69 8.91 -16.05
C CYS A 224 6.38 8.23 -16.53
N ALA A 225 6.43 7.36 -17.50
CA ALA A 225 5.29 6.62 -18.02
C ALA A 225 4.95 5.43 -17.10
N VAL A 226 3.67 5.22 -16.93
CA VAL A 226 3.14 4.03 -16.26
C VAL A 226 3.01 2.92 -17.28
N ILE A 227 3.67 1.80 -17.03
CA ILE A 227 3.52 0.60 -17.87
C ILE A 227 2.34 -0.20 -17.33
N SER A 228 1.24 -0.22 -18.09
CA SER A 228 0.08 -1.05 -17.77
C SER A 228 0.04 -2.26 -18.70
N TYR A 229 -0.08 -3.43 -18.11
CA TYR A 229 -0.26 -4.67 -18.85
C TYR A 229 -1.77 -4.94 -19.10
N LYS A 230 -2.09 -5.54 -20.24
CA LYS A 230 -3.48 -5.87 -20.62
C LYS A 230 -3.89 -7.27 -20.20
N GLU A 231 -2.93 -8.14 -19.99
CA GLU A 231 -3.19 -9.54 -19.63
C GLU A 231 -2.74 -9.81 -18.19
N PHE A 232 -3.68 -10.28 -17.36
CA PHE A 232 -3.47 -10.59 -15.94
C PHE A 232 -3.64 -12.07 -15.70
N LYS A 233 -2.76 -12.87 -16.32
CA LYS A 233 -2.71 -14.32 -16.17
C LYS A 233 -1.49 -14.73 -15.37
N GLU A 234 -1.67 -15.57 -14.38
CA GLU A 234 -0.57 -16.08 -13.58
C GLU A 234 0.52 -16.77 -14.43
N PRO A 235 1.80 -16.62 -14.05
CA PRO A 235 2.32 -15.89 -12.87
C PRO A 235 2.41 -14.36 -13.07
N GLY A 236 2.11 -13.83 -14.25
CA GLY A 236 2.22 -12.43 -14.60
C GLY A 236 3.65 -11.97 -14.89
N PRO A 237 3.84 -10.65 -15.10
CA PRO A 237 5.13 -10.08 -15.46
C PRO A 237 6.20 -10.32 -14.40
N GLN A 238 7.45 -10.55 -14.84
CA GLN A 238 8.59 -10.84 -13.98
C GLN A 238 9.23 -9.58 -13.36
N GLN A 239 8.68 -8.41 -13.67
CA GLN A 239 9.03 -7.12 -13.07
C GLN A 239 7.82 -6.51 -12.37
N PHE A 240 8.05 -5.72 -11.34
CA PHE A 240 7.01 -4.87 -10.77
C PHE A 240 6.58 -3.78 -11.77
N SER A 241 5.32 -3.36 -11.66
CA SER A 241 4.83 -2.16 -12.34
C SER A 241 4.03 -1.33 -11.34
N ILE A 242 4.68 -0.31 -10.84
CA ILE A 242 4.30 0.53 -9.71
C ILE A 242 4.13 -0.29 -8.42
N VAL A 243 5.24 -0.48 -7.71
CA VAL A 243 5.23 -0.90 -6.30
C VAL A 243 4.58 0.25 -5.52
N HIS A 244 3.27 0.09 -5.20
CA HIS A 244 2.46 1.20 -4.71
C HIS A 244 2.30 1.22 -3.19
N ALA A 245 2.27 0.06 -2.56
CA ALA A 245 2.19 -0.07 -1.12
C ALA A 245 3.02 -1.23 -0.61
N ILE A 246 3.44 -1.14 0.66
CA ILE A 246 4.21 -2.16 1.33
C ILE A 246 3.78 -2.28 2.79
N ARG A 247 3.60 -3.51 3.29
CA ARG A 247 3.31 -3.78 4.69
C ARG A 247 4.18 -4.93 5.19
N VAL A 248 4.65 -4.79 6.41
CA VAL A 248 5.39 -5.83 7.12
C VAL A 248 4.51 -6.35 8.26
N SER A 249 4.25 -7.66 8.26
CA SER A 249 3.47 -8.31 9.30
C SER A 249 4.27 -8.51 10.59
N LYS A 250 3.57 -8.80 11.69
CA LYS A 250 4.21 -9.07 13.00
C LYS A 250 5.17 -10.25 12.98
N ASP A 251 4.96 -11.23 12.10
CA ASP A 251 5.84 -12.38 11.88
C ASP A 251 6.92 -12.14 10.82
N GLY A 252 6.98 -10.91 10.26
CA GLY A 252 8.05 -10.46 9.39
C GLY A 252 7.88 -10.77 7.91
N MET A 253 6.69 -11.14 7.48
CA MET A 253 6.39 -11.25 6.07
C MET A 253 6.14 -9.87 5.46
N VAL A 254 6.64 -9.67 4.26
CA VAL A 254 6.55 -8.40 3.51
C VAL A 254 5.55 -8.55 2.38
N TYR A 255 4.47 -7.78 2.45
CA TYR A 255 3.40 -7.76 1.45
C TYR A 255 3.56 -6.54 0.56
N VAL A 256 3.59 -6.74 -0.74
CA VAL A 256 3.87 -5.73 -1.76
C VAL A 256 2.71 -5.61 -2.73
N ALA A 257 2.09 -4.44 -2.80
CA ALA A 257 1.08 -4.13 -3.80
C ALA A 257 1.75 -3.74 -5.12
N ASP A 258 1.71 -4.63 -6.08
CA ASP A 258 2.18 -4.44 -7.45
C ASP A 258 1.00 -4.00 -8.32
N ARG A 259 0.73 -2.69 -8.28
CA ARG A 259 -0.55 -2.10 -8.66
C ARG A 259 -0.95 -2.38 -10.11
N GLU A 260 -0.11 -2.05 -11.07
CA GLU A 260 -0.42 -2.18 -12.49
C GLU A 260 -0.41 -3.64 -12.96
N ASN A 261 0.29 -4.51 -12.24
CA ASN A 261 0.24 -5.95 -12.45
C ASN A 261 -0.94 -6.62 -11.72
N ARG A 262 -1.77 -5.84 -10.99
CA ARG A 262 -2.99 -6.31 -10.31
C ARG A 262 -2.76 -7.50 -9.40
N ARG A 263 -1.70 -7.43 -8.60
CA ARG A 263 -1.33 -8.51 -7.67
C ARG A 263 -0.77 -7.98 -6.35
N VAL A 264 -0.81 -8.84 -5.35
CA VAL A 264 -0.06 -8.68 -4.11
C VAL A 264 0.96 -9.81 -4.05
N GLN A 265 2.22 -9.50 -3.81
CA GLN A 265 3.27 -10.50 -3.61
C GLN A 265 3.75 -10.49 -2.16
N GLU A 266 3.99 -11.68 -1.62
CA GLU A 266 4.53 -11.91 -0.28
C GLU A 266 5.98 -12.37 -0.36
N PHE A 267 6.81 -11.78 0.50
CA PHE A 267 8.24 -12.08 0.62
C PHE A 267 8.63 -12.26 2.09
N ASP A 268 9.76 -12.91 2.34
CA ASP A 268 10.42 -12.74 3.61
C ASP A 268 11.14 -11.37 3.68
N ARG A 269 11.68 -11.01 4.86
CA ARG A 269 12.44 -9.75 5.04
C ARG A 269 13.65 -9.59 4.11
N ASN A 270 14.18 -10.68 3.57
CA ASN A 270 15.35 -10.69 2.70
C ASN A 270 14.99 -10.60 1.21
N GLY A 271 13.70 -10.56 0.88
CA GLY A 271 13.20 -10.47 -0.48
C GLY A 271 13.05 -11.81 -1.19
N LYS A 272 13.09 -12.93 -0.44
CA LYS A 272 12.75 -14.24 -0.99
C LYS A 272 11.24 -14.30 -1.21
N PHE A 273 10.82 -14.49 -2.45
CA PHE A 273 9.42 -14.66 -2.83
C PHE A 273 8.81 -15.92 -2.18
N ILE A 274 7.62 -15.77 -1.64
CA ILE A 274 6.86 -16.85 -0.99
C ILE A 274 5.67 -17.25 -1.85
N LYS A 275 4.75 -16.31 -2.10
CA LYS A 275 3.52 -16.53 -2.88
C LYS A 275 2.91 -15.21 -3.35
N GLN A 276 1.85 -15.28 -4.12
CA GLN A 276 1.12 -14.10 -4.57
C GLN A 276 -0.39 -14.33 -4.59
N LEU A 277 -1.13 -13.23 -4.59
CA LEU A 277 -2.53 -13.16 -4.95
C LEU A 277 -2.65 -12.37 -6.24
N MET A 278 -3.19 -13.02 -7.28
CA MET A 278 -3.51 -12.39 -8.55
C MET A 278 -4.94 -12.80 -8.94
N LYS A 279 -5.84 -11.84 -9.06
CA LYS A 279 -7.27 -12.05 -9.37
C LYS A 279 -7.72 -11.21 -10.57
N GLY A 280 -6.81 -10.81 -11.44
CA GLY A 280 -7.10 -10.02 -12.62
C GLY A 280 -7.85 -8.73 -12.27
N ASP A 281 -9.01 -8.51 -12.92
CA ASP A 281 -9.81 -7.30 -12.70
C ASP A 281 -10.46 -7.19 -11.31
N ALA A 282 -10.50 -8.27 -10.54
CA ALA A 282 -11.06 -8.27 -9.20
C ALA A 282 -10.11 -7.62 -8.16
N ILE A 283 -8.82 -7.49 -8.45
CA ILE A 283 -7.86 -6.83 -7.55
C ILE A 283 -6.97 -5.88 -8.36
N PHE A 284 -7.11 -4.59 -8.07
CA PHE A 284 -6.18 -3.55 -8.51
C PHE A 284 -5.51 -3.01 -7.26
N ALA A 285 -4.47 -3.72 -6.79
CA ALA A 285 -3.85 -3.53 -5.49
C ALA A 285 -3.26 -2.12 -5.33
N ARG A 286 -4.07 -1.16 -4.86
CA ARG A 286 -3.63 0.22 -4.64
C ARG A 286 -2.92 0.37 -3.32
N ASP A 287 -3.51 -0.15 -2.24
CA ASP A 287 -2.91 -0.09 -0.93
C ASP A 287 -3.24 -1.35 -0.11
N LEU A 288 -2.52 -1.50 0.99
CA LEU A 288 -2.60 -2.62 1.90
C LEU A 288 -2.76 -2.12 3.34
N ALA A 289 -3.62 -2.77 4.11
CA ALA A 289 -3.68 -2.58 5.56
C ALA A 289 -4.03 -3.89 6.24
N PHE A 290 -3.45 -4.16 7.40
CA PHE A 290 -3.87 -5.31 8.21
C PHE A 290 -5.05 -4.95 9.11
N SER A 291 -5.91 -5.93 9.42
CA SER A 291 -6.73 -5.84 10.63
C SER A 291 -5.84 -5.75 11.88
N PRO A 292 -6.28 -5.20 13.02
CA PRO A 292 -5.44 -5.03 14.21
C PRO A 292 -4.82 -6.33 14.73
N ASP A 293 -5.55 -7.44 14.60
CA ASP A 293 -5.11 -8.80 14.94
C ASP A 293 -4.33 -9.51 13.82
N GLN A 294 -4.21 -8.86 12.65
CA GLN A 294 -3.59 -9.38 11.43
C GLN A 294 -4.21 -10.69 10.90
N GLN A 295 -5.47 -10.96 11.25
CA GLN A 295 -6.20 -12.08 10.67
C GLN A 295 -6.64 -11.80 9.22
N PHE A 296 -6.73 -10.52 8.83
CA PHE A 296 -7.10 -10.08 7.49
C PHE A 296 -6.09 -9.09 6.96
N LEU A 297 -5.82 -9.21 5.66
CA LEU A 297 -5.16 -8.20 4.85
C LEU A 297 -6.23 -7.52 4.00
N TYR A 298 -6.39 -6.23 4.17
CA TYR A 298 -7.25 -5.38 3.37
C TYR A 298 -6.47 -4.86 2.17
N VAL A 299 -7.04 -5.01 0.97
CA VAL A 299 -6.42 -4.57 -0.28
C VAL A 299 -7.33 -3.55 -0.94
N GLY A 300 -6.90 -2.31 -1.04
CA GLY A 300 -7.62 -1.26 -1.77
C GLY A 300 -7.69 -1.58 -3.26
N TYR A 301 -8.89 -1.60 -3.86
CA TYR A 301 -9.09 -1.81 -5.29
C TYR A 301 -10.20 -0.90 -5.87
N ASN A 302 -10.43 -0.90 -7.17
CA ASN A 302 -11.27 0.14 -7.84
C ASN A 302 -12.71 0.27 -7.32
N LYS A 303 -13.29 -0.77 -6.74
CA LYS A 303 -14.71 -0.81 -6.35
C LYS A 303 -14.95 -0.88 -4.84
N GLY A 304 -13.89 -0.93 -4.05
CA GLY A 304 -13.98 -1.11 -2.60
C GLY A 304 -12.69 -1.67 -2.02
N ILE A 305 -12.77 -2.43 -0.95
CA ILE A 305 -11.62 -3.00 -0.26
C ILE A 305 -11.79 -4.52 -0.23
N ALA A 306 -10.85 -5.26 -0.83
CA ALA A 306 -10.84 -6.71 -0.75
C ALA A 306 -10.38 -7.18 0.62
N ILE A 307 -10.96 -8.28 1.10
CA ILE A 307 -10.57 -9.00 2.32
C ILE A 307 -9.81 -10.24 1.89
N VAL A 308 -8.58 -10.37 2.35
CA VAL A 308 -7.66 -11.45 2.01
C VAL A 308 -7.18 -12.13 3.28
N ASP A 309 -7.07 -13.46 3.25
CA ASP A 309 -6.34 -14.19 4.29
C ASP A 309 -4.83 -14.02 4.06
N PRO A 310 -4.08 -13.36 4.95
CA PRO A 310 -2.66 -13.14 4.73
C PRO A 310 -1.84 -14.44 4.74
N LYS A 311 -2.31 -15.51 5.45
CA LYS A 311 -1.58 -16.78 5.54
C LYS A 311 -1.66 -17.61 4.28
N THR A 312 -2.80 -17.58 3.59
CA THR A 312 -3.03 -18.37 2.37
C THR A 312 -2.99 -17.53 1.11
N MET A 313 -3.09 -16.19 1.23
CA MET A 313 -3.32 -15.25 0.14
C MET A 313 -4.64 -15.52 -0.61
N GLU A 314 -5.61 -16.08 0.09
CA GLU A 314 -6.93 -16.34 -0.47
C GLU A 314 -7.83 -15.11 -0.36
N TYR A 315 -8.52 -14.78 -1.45
CA TYR A 315 -9.58 -13.77 -1.44
C TYR A 315 -10.81 -14.31 -0.72
N LEU A 316 -11.23 -13.63 0.34
CA LEU A 316 -12.35 -14.05 1.20
C LEU A 316 -13.65 -13.28 0.90
N GLY A 317 -13.55 -12.04 0.43
CA GLY A 317 -14.70 -11.18 0.21
C GLY A 317 -14.31 -9.71 0.03
N GLN A 318 -15.29 -8.83 0.13
CA GLN A 318 -15.06 -7.40 -0.07
C GLN A 318 -15.85 -6.52 0.90
N ILE A 319 -15.31 -5.35 1.19
CA ILE A 319 -15.93 -4.26 1.95
C ILE A 319 -16.41 -3.21 0.94
N GLN A 320 -17.72 -3.03 0.84
CA GLN A 320 -18.32 -2.07 -0.10
C GLN A 320 -19.64 -1.51 0.50
N PRO A 321 -19.59 -0.83 1.66
CA PRO A 321 -20.80 -0.27 2.24
C PRO A 321 -21.35 0.85 1.35
N PRO A 322 -22.68 1.11 1.38
CA PRO A 322 -23.28 2.23 0.68
C PRO A 322 -22.62 3.56 1.06
N GLY A 323 -22.25 4.35 0.04
CA GLY A 323 -21.60 5.64 0.23
C GLY A 323 -20.09 5.59 0.45
N ILE A 324 -19.43 4.42 0.25
CA ILE A 324 -17.98 4.35 0.25
C ILE A 324 -17.38 5.23 -0.84
N LEU A 325 -16.35 5.99 -0.48
CA LEU A 325 -15.70 6.98 -1.35
C LEU A 325 -14.87 6.36 -2.49
N GLY A 326 -14.84 5.04 -2.60
CA GLY A 326 -14.08 4.26 -3.56
C GLY A 326 -13.09 3.33 -2.88
N ALA A 327 -12.08 2.91 -3.64
CA ALA A 327 -11.13 1.88 -3.23
C ALA A 327 -10.09 2.33 -2.18
N GLY A 328 -9.97 3.64 -2.00
CA GLY A 328 -8.78 4.20 -1.34
C GLY A 328 -7.56 4.24 -2.27
N HIS A 329 -6.98 5.42 -2.40
CA HIS A 329 -5.62 5.55 -2.93
C HIS A 329 -4.63 5.05 -1.88
N HIS A 330 -4.86 5.43 -0.61
CA HIS A 330 -4.28 4.82 0.58
C HIS A 330 -5.35 4.49 1.61
N ILE A 331 -5.15 3.38 2.33
CA ILE A 331 -6.01 2.92 3.43
C ILE A 331 -5.17 2.61 4.67
N GLN A 332 -5.76 2.80 5.84
CA GLN A 332 -5.12 2.45 7.11
C GLN A 332 -6.17 2.01 8.13
N THR A 333 -5.78 1.21 9.11
CA THR A 333 -6.64 0.75 10.20
C THR A 333 -6.24 1.34 11.54
N ASP A 334 -7.19 1.62 12.41
CA ASP A 334 -6.92 1.91 13.82
C ASP A 334 -7.04 0.64 14.69
N GLN A 335 -6.70 0.77 15.97
CA GLN A 335 -6.75 -0.33 16.94
C GLN A 335 -8.17 -0.85 17.23
N LYS A 336 -9.21 -0.09 16.86
CA LYS A 336 -10.63 -0.49 16.97
C LYS A 336 -11.12 -1.25 15.74
N GLY A 337 -10.27 -1.37 14.72
CA GLY A 337 -10.60 -2.02 13.45
C GLY A 337 -11.29 -1.12 12.44
N ASN A 338 -11.46 0.19 12.72
CA ASN A 338 -11.98 1.13 11.72
C ASN A 338 -10.98 1.26 10.56
N ILE A 339 -11.49 1.50 9.35
CA ILE A 339 -10.67 1.74 8.16
C ILE A 339 -10.77 3.21 7.77
N TYR A 340 -9.62 3.84 7.57
CA TYR A 340 -9.49 5.19 7.07
C TYR A 340 -9.09 5.14 5.60
N ILE A 341 -9.72 5.96 4.78
CA ILE A 341 -9.54 6.00 3.33
C ILE A 341 -9.09 7.41 2.94
N ALA A 342 -7.97 7.51 2.26
CA ALA A 342 -7.56 8.68 1.49
C ALA A 342 -7.77 8.38 0.00
N GLN A 343 -8.52 9.21 -0.70
CA GLN A 343 -8.87 9.00 -2.10
C GLN A 343 -8.55 10.25 -2.92
N THR A 344 -7.58 10.15 -3.82
CA THR A 344 -7.24 11.23 -4.74
C THR A 344 -8.44 11.63 -5.60
N GLY A 345 -8.67 12.94 -5.70
CA GLY A 345 -9.79 13.50 -6.45
C GLY A 345 -11.15 13.40 -5.76
N ALA A 346 -11.23 12.79 -4.56
CA ALA A 346 -12.50 12.60 -3.85
C ALA A 346 -12.44 12.92 -2.34
N GLY A 347 -11.24 12.97 -1.73
CA GLY A 347 -11.05 13.35 -0.33
C GLY A 347 -10.76 12.19 0.61
N MET A 348 -11.36 12.18 1.79
CA MET A 348 -11.10 11.21 2.85
C MET A 348 -12.39 10.72 3.52
N GLN A 349 -12.33 9.50 4.08
CA GLN A 349 -13.48 8.87 4.73
C GLN A 349 -13.01 7.89 5.81
N ARG A 350 -13.86 7.66 6.83
CA ARG A 350 -13.69 6.58 7.80
C ARG A 350 -14.83 5.57 7.66
N LEU A 351 -14.48 4.29 7.72
CA LEU A 351 -15.44 3.20 7.86
C LEU A 351 -15.38 2.68 9.29
N LEU A 352 -16.53 2.65 9.96
CA LEU A 352 -16.67 2.11 11.31
C LEU A 352 -16.82 0.60 11.26
N PHE A 353 -15.99 -0.12 12.01
CA PHE A 353 -16.12 -1.55 12.19
C PHE A 353 -17.39 -1.89 12.98
N LYS A 354 -18.21 -2.82 12.46
CA LYS A 354 -19.53 -3.19 13.01
C LYS A 354 -19.57 -4.63 13.52
N GLY A 355 -18.41 -5.27 13.64
CA GLY A 355 -18.33 -6.67 14.07
C GLY A 355 -18.17 -7.63 12.89
N MET A 356 -18.17 -8.92 13.25
CA MET A 356 -17.98 -10.03 12.33
C MET A 356 -19.35 -10.63 11.96
N LYS A 357 -19.52 -11.03 10.71
CA LYS A 357 -20.71 -11.77 10.21
C LYS A 357 -20.30 -12.98 9.40
#